data_31b8a19635a5fc276506ac1a69c730dd
#
_entry.id   31b8a19635a5fc276506ac1a69c730dd
#
_cell.length_a   1.000
_cell.length_b   1.000
_cell.length_c   1.000
_cell.angle_alpha   90.00
_cell.angle_beta   90.00
_cell.angle_gamma   90.00
#
_symmetry.space_group_name_H-M   'P 1'
#
loop_
_entity.id
_entity.type
_entity.pdbx_description
1 polymer ?
#
loop_
_entity_poly.entity_id
_entity_poly.type
_entity_poly.pdbx_seq_one_letter_code
_entity_poly.pdbx_strand_id
1 'polypeptide(L)'
;MEEGILPGGGVALLRAANAIEKAAEALEGDEQIGAGIVRRAIEAPLRKLCDNAGVEGSLVVQQVLKSKGSMGYNVATDTHEDLIKAGVVDPTKVTRTALQNAGSVSGLLLTTDCMITDIPEKEPAAPAGHGHDHGMM
;
A
#
# COMPACT_ATOMS: atom_id res chain seq x y z
N MET A 1 21.31 3.24 -0.69
CA MET A 1 20.01 3.34 0.02
C MET A 1 20.31 3.59 1.49
N GLU A 2 19.77 4.68 2.08
CA GLU A 2 20.14 5.13 3.42
C GLU A 2 19.66 4.19 4.55
N GLU A 3 18.54 3.50 4.39
CA GLU A 3 17.91 2.67 5.45
C GLU A 3 17.76 1.19 5.03
N GLY A 4 18.37 0.77 3.93
CA GLY A 4 18.26 -0.59 3.42
C GLY A 4 16.96 -0.86 2.67
N ILE A 5 16.68 -2.16 2.46
CA ILE A 5 15.51 -2.67 1.73
C ILE A 5 14.66 -3.58 2.61
N LEU A 6 13.38 -3.66 2.25
CA LEU A 6 12.38 -4.55 2.84
C LEU A 6 11.78 -5.44 1.74
N PRO A 7 11.17 -6.58 2.08
CA PRO A 7 10.35 -7.30 1.13
C PRO A 7 9.19 -6.40 0.66
N GLY A 8 9.01 -6.32 -0.64
CA GLY A 8 7.98 -5.49 -1.29
C GLY A 8 6.59 -6.10 -1.22
N GLY A 9 5.71 -5.68 -2.11
CA GLY A 9 4.37 -6.24 -2.22
C GLY A 9 3.48 -6.04 -0.99
N GLY A 10 3.75 -5.03 -0.15
CA GLY A 10 3.02 -4.77 1.09
C GLY A 10 3.35 -5.70 2.26
N VAL A 11 4.26 -6.66 2.08
CA VAL A 11 4.64 -7.65 3.11
C VAL A 11 5.29 -6.97 4.31
N ALA A 12 6.14 -5.98 4.09
CA ALA A 12 6.82 -5.27 5.18
C ALA A 12 5.84 -4.65 6.19
N LEU A 13 4.74 -4.05 5.71
CA LEU A 13 3.69 -3.50 6.58
C LEU A 13 2.98 -4.60 7.37
N LEU A 14 2.67 -5.74 6.76
CA LEU A 14 2.08 -6.86 7.48
C LEU A 14 3.00 -7.42 8.57
N ARG A 15 4.32 -7.41 8.35
CA ARG A 15 5.30 -7.80 9.38
C ARG A 15 5.33 -6.84 10.57
N ALA A 16 4.95 -5.57 10.37
CA ALA A 16 4.82 -4.60 11.45
C ALA A 16 3.60 -4.84 12.36
N ALA A 17 2.67 -5.72 11.99
CA ALA A 17 1.46 -6.02 12.78
C ALA A 17 1.77 -6.36 14.25
N ASN A 18 2.75 -7.21 14.49
CA ASN A 18 3.15 -7.60 15.86
C ASN A 18 3.68 -6.42 16.68
N ALA A 19 4.33 -5.45 16.04
CA ALA A 19 4.80 -4.25 16.74
C ALA A 19 3.63 -3.34 17.13
N ILE A 20 2.59 -3.26 16.27
CA ILE A 20 1.37 -2.53 16.57
C ILE A 20 0.61 -3.20 17.72
N GLU A 21 0.48 -4.52 17.69
CA GLU A 21 -0.19 -5.30 18.76
C GLU A 21 0.51 -5.09 20.11
N LYS A 22 1.84 -5.17 20.15
CA LYS A 22 2.60 -4.88 21.38
C LYS A 22 2.46 -3.43 21.86
N ALA A 23 2.43 -2.48 20.94
CA ALA A 23 2.17 -1.09 21.31
C ALA A 23 0.77 -0.90 21.89
N ALA A 24 -0.23 -1.61 21.33
CA ALA A 24 -1.60 -1.57 21.80
C ALA A 24 -1.80 -2.17 23.21
N GLU A 25 -0.94 -3.08 23.66
CA GLU A 25 -0.99 -3.64 25.03
C GLU A 25 -0.76 -2.58 26.12
N ALA A 26 -0.07 -1.49 25.80
CA ALA A 26 0.19 -0.39 26.72
C ALA A 26 -0.86 0.73 26.64
N LEU A 27 -1.86 0.59 25.78
CA LEU A 27 -2.91 1.58 25.53
C LEU A 27 -4.25 1.12 26.13
N GLU A 28 -5.09 2.07 26.49
CA GLU A 28 -6.42 1.82 27.06
C GLU A 28 -7.50 2.61 26.32
N GLY A 29 -8.75 2.11 26.38
CA GLY A 29 -9.91 2.81 25.83
C GLY A 29 -9.80 3.13 24.34
N ASP A 30 -10.04 4.37 23.98
CA ASP A 30 -10.07 4.84 22.59
C ASP A 30 -8.72 4.74 21.88
N GLU A 31 -7.61 4.86 22.61
CA GLU A 31 -6.27 4.70 22.05
C GLU A 31 -6.03 3.26 21.57
N GLN A 32 -6.50 2.28 22.34
CA GLN A 32 -6.43 0.86 21.94
C GLN A 32 -7.28 0.59 20.70
N ILE A 33 -8.46 1.21 20.61
CA ILE A 33 -9.32 1.15 19.41
C ILE A 33 -8.58 1.75 18.21
N GLY A 34 -7.92 2.89 18.37
CA GLY A 34 -7.09 3.54 17.35
C GLY A 34 -5.98 2.62 16.83
N ALA A 35 -5.25 1.96 17.73
CA ALA A 35 -4.24 0.96 17.36
C ALA A 35 -4.84 -0.19 16.54
N GLY A 36 -6.05 -0.66 16.89
CA GLY A 36 -6.80 -1.66 16.15
C GLY A 36 -7.17 -1.21 14.71
N ILE A 37 -7.47 0.08 14.53
CA ILE A 37 -7.72 0.65 13.20
C ILE A 37 -6.43 0.61 12.36
N VAL A 38 -5.30 1.05 12.92
CA VAL A 38 -4.00 1.01 12.22
C VAL A 38 -3.63 -0.43 11.87
N ARG A 39 -3.82 -1.38 12.78
CA ARG A 39 -3.56 -2.81 12.57
C ARG A 39 -4.32 -3.36 11.36
N ARG A 40 -5.55 -2.93 11.13
CA ARG A 40 -6.34 -3.31 9.95
C ARG A 40 -5.88 -2.57 8.69
N ALA A 41 -5.57 -1.29 8.82
CA ALA A 41 -5.20 -0.44 7.71
C ALA A 41 -3.90 -0.89 6.99
N ILE A 42 -2.94 -1.47 7.71
CA ILE A 42 -1.68 -1.95 7.13
C ILE A 42 -1.85 -3.14 6.17
N GLU A 43 -3.02 -3.78 6.14
CA GLU A 43 -3.33 -4.83 5.16
C GLU A 43 -3.72 -4.25 3.79
N ALA A 44 -4.18 -3.00 3.76
CA ALA A 44 -4.75 -2.39 2.56
C ALA A 44 -3.80 -2.37 1.34
N PRO A 45 -2.49 -2.10 1.47
CA PRO A 45 -1.59 -2.11 0.32
C PRO A 45 -1.49 -3.47 -0.38
N LEU A 46 -1.34 -4.57 0.39
CA LEU A 46 -1.31 -5.91 -0.20
C LEU A 46 -2.67 -6.28 -0.81
N ARG A 47 -3.78 -5.99 -0.11
CA ARG A 47 -5.13 -6.22 -0.65
C ARG A 47 -5.34 -5.50 -1.97
N LYS A 48 -4.89 -4.23 -2.06
CA LYS A 48 -5.01 -3.44 -3.29
C LYS A 48 -4.20 -4.01 -4.45
N LEU A 49 -3.02 -4.55 -4.18
CA LEU A 49 -2.23 -5.26 -5.20
C LEU A 49 -2.96 -6.51 -5.70
N CYS A 50 -3.54 -7.30 -4.78
CA CYS A 50 -4.34 -8.47 -5.14
C CYS A 50 -5.58 -8.10 -5.95
N ASP A 51 -6.32 -7.07 -5.54
CA ASP A 51 -7.50 -6.56 -6.27
C ASP A 51 -7.15 -6.17 -7.71
N ASN A 52 -6.03 -5.46 -7.89
CA ASN A 52 -5.56 -5.05 -9.21
C ASN A 52 -5.18 -6.24 -10.10
N ALA A 53 -4.80 -7.36 -9.51
CA ALA A 53 -4.49 -8.61 -10.21
C ALA A 53 -5.69 -9.56 -10.35
N GLY A 54 -6.85 -9.21 -9.79
CA GLY A 54 -8.03 -10.07 -9.79
C GLY A 54 -7.92 -11.28 -8.84
N VAL A 55 -7.07 -11.17 -7.79
CA VAL A 55 -6.83 -12.23 -6.80
C VAL A 55 -7.54 -11.91 -5.50
N GLU A 56 -8.05 -12.94 -4.79
CA GLU A 56 -8.71 -12.77 -3.49
C GLU A 56 -7.69 -12.39 -2.39
N GLY A 57 -7.62 -11.09 -2.06
CA GLY A 57 -6.63 -10.54 -1.15
C GLY A 57 -6.71 -11.05 0.29
N SER A 58 -7.87 -11.47 0.77
CA SER A 58 -8.03 -11.98 2.14
C SER A 58 -7.28 -13.30 2.36
N LEU A 59 -7.30 -14.18 1.38
CA LEU A 59 -6.57 -15.45 1.41
C LEU A 59 -5.05 -15.21 1.38
N VAL A 60 -4.61 -14.30 0.51
CA VAL A 60 -3.20 -13.92 0.39
C VAL A 60 -2.68 -13.32 1.69
N VAL A 61 -3.40 -12.37 2.30
CA VAL A 61 -3.04 -11.78 3.60
C VAL A 61 -2.87 -12.84 4.67
N GLN A 62 -3.83 -13.79 4.78
CA GLN A 62 -3.73 -14.88 5.76
C GLN A 62 -2.49 -15.76 5.55
N GLN A 63 -2.17 -16.09 4.30
CA GLN A 63 -0.98 -16.90 3.98
C GLN A 63 0.31 -16.14 4.30
N VAL A 64 0.38 -14.86 3.96
CA VAL A 64 1.55 -14.02 4.26
C VAL A 64 1.72 -13.86 5.78
N LEU A 65 0.66 -13.67 6.55
CA LEU A 65 0.74 -13.59 8.02
C LEU A 65 1.23 -14.90 8.67
N LYS A 66 0.91 -16.06 8.10
CA LYS A 66 1.40 -17.37 8.57
C LYS A 66 2.86 -17.61 8.20
N SER A 67 3.36 -16.98 7.17
CA SER A 67 4.76 -17.10 6.73
C SER A 67 5.68 -16.17 7.53
N LYS A 68 7.00 -16.33 7.38
CA LYS A 68 8.00 -15.53 8.11
C LYS A 68 9.00 -14.86 7.16
N GLY A 69 9.68 -13.84 7.68
CA GLY A 69 10.76 -13.16 6.95
C GLY A 69 10.27 -12.49 5.67
N SER A 70 11.01 -12.72 4.59
CA SER A 70 10.75 -12.16 3.25
C SER A 70 9.74 -12.94 2.40
N MET A 71 9.17 -14.03 2.96
CA MET A 71 8.14 -14.79 2.26
C MET A 71 6.88 -13.96 2.06
N GLY A 72 6.43 -13.88 0.83
CA GLY A 72 5.24 -13.11 0.44
C GLY A 72 4.66 -13.60 -0.87
N TYR A 73 3.62 -12.91 -1.33
CA TYR A 73 2.95 -13.22 -2.59
C TYR A 73 3.47 -12.31 -3.71
N ASN A 74 4.03 -12.92 -4.75
CA ASN A 74 4.44 -12.20 -5.94
C ASN A 74 3.28 -12.19 -6.96
N VAL A 75 2.65 -11.04 -7.08
CA VAL A 75 1.49 -10.83 -7.95
C VAL A 75 1.84 -11.05 -9.43
N ALA A 76 3.08 -10.77 -9.85
CA ALA A 76 3.50 -10.91 -11.24
C ALA A 76 3.63 -12.38 -11.69
N THR A 77 3.96 -13.27 -10.76
CA THR A 77 4.17 -14.70 -11.04
C THR A 77 3.08 -15.60 -10.46
N ASP A 78 2.12 -15.01 -9.73
CA ASP A 78 1.05 -15.72 -9.02
C ASP A 78 1.59 -16.80 -8.06
N THR A 79 2.69 -16.48 -7.35
CA THR A 79 3.36 -17.44 -6.47
C THR A 79 3.69 -16.88 -5.10
N HIS A 80 3.73 -17.77 -4.08
CA HIS A 80 4.29 -17.47 -2.77
C HIS A 80 5.77 -17.83 -2.75
N GLU A 81 6.63 -16.82 -2.62
CA GLU A 81 8.08 -16.98 -2.68
C GLU A 81 8.82 -15.98 -1.78
N ASP A 82 10.15 -16.13 -1.70
CA ASP A 82 11.02 -15.14 -1.04
C ASP A 82 11.14 -13.90 -1.93
N LEU A 83 10.43 -12.83 -1.56
CA LEU A 83 10.34 -11.61 -2.37
C LEU A 83 11.68 -10.89 -2.52
N ILE A 84 12.57 -10.96 -1.51
CA ILE A 84 13.90 -10.37 -1.63
C ILE A 84 14.73 -11.11 -2.68
N LYS A 85 14.68 -12.43 -2.70
CA LYS A 85 15.37 -13.24 -3.72
C LYS A 85 14.76 -13.06 -5.11
N ALA A 86 13.45 -12.88 -5.18
CA ALA A 86 12.73 -12.58 -6.43
C ALA A 86 12.96 -11.15 -6.95
N GLY A 87 13.66 -10.28 -6.19
CA GLY A 87 13.90 -8.89 -6.57
C GLY A 87 12.70 -7.97 -6.32
N VAL A 88 11.66 -8.45 -5.63
CA VAL A 88 10.48 -7.65 -5.25
C VAL A 88 10.77 -6.99 -3.90
N VAL A 89 11.33 -5.78 -3.97
CA VAL A 89 11.83 -5.06 -2.79
C VAL A 89 11.35 -3.62 -2.76
N ASP A 90 11.14 -3.10 -1.56
CA ASP A 90 10.82 -1.70 -1.30
C ASP A 90 11.94 -1.03 -0.49
N PRO A 91 12.28 0.25 -0.76
CA PRO A 91 13.17 1.01 0.10
C PRO A 91 12.51 1.25 1.48
N THR A 92 13.24 0.94 2.55
CA THR A 92 12.74 1.09 3.93
C THR A 92 12.25 2.52 4.21
N LYS A 93 13.01 3.52 3.81
CA LYS A 93 12.67 4.94 3.98
C LYS A 93 11.33 5.29 3.34
N VAL A 94 11.05 4.78 2.14
CA VAL A 94 9.80 5.04 1.41
C VAL A 94 8.61 4.45 2.16
N THR A 95 8.68 3.16 2.52
CA THR A 95 7.59 2.48 3.24
C THR A 95 7.32 3.12 4.59
N ARG A 96 8.37 3.46 5.36
CA ARG A 96 8.26 4.14 6.65
C ARG A 96 7.64 5.53 6.51
N THR A 97 8.13 6.34 5.56
CA THR A 97 7.63 7.71 5.35
C THR A 97 6.18 7.70 4.86
N ALA A 98 5.81 6.75 3.99
CA ALA A 98 4.43 6.59 3.53
C ALA A 98 3.48 6.32 4.71
N LEU A 99 3.85 5.42 5.62
CA LEU A 99 3.04 5.12 6.81
C LEU A 99 2.94 6.32 7.75
N GLN A 100 4.05 7.03 8.00
CA GLN A 100 4.07 8.23 8.82
C GLN A 100 3.18 9.35 8.25
N ASN A 101 3.28 9.60 6.95
CA ASN A 101 2.47 10.61 6.28
C ASN A 101 0.99 10.23 6.28
N ALA A 102 0.66 8.95 6.02
CA ALA A 102 -0.71 8.47 6.08
C ALA A 102 -1.32 8.66 7.48
N GLY A 103 -0.57 8.33 8.53
CA GLY A 103 -0.99 8.54 9.92
C GLY A 103 -1.21 10.03 10.24
N SER A 104 -0.29 10.89 9.82
CA SER A 104 -0.39 12.34 10.03
C SER A 104 -1.61 12.95 9.33
N VAL A 105 -1.82 12.62 8.04
CA VAL A 105 -2.96 13.12 7.27
C VAL A 105 -4.29 12.58 7.82
N SER A 106 -4.33 11.30 8.19
CA SER A 106 -5.55 10.70 8.78
C SER A 106 -5.91 11.36 10.10
N GLY A 107 -4.93 11.61 10.96
CA GLY A 107 -5.14 12.32 12.24
C GLY A 107 -5.68 13.73 12.02
N LEU A 108 -5.17 14.44 11.01
CA LEU A 108 -5.66 15.78 10.66
C LEU A 108 -7.11 15.72 10.15
N LEU A 109 -7.43 14.76 9.26
CA LEU A 109 -8.78 14.59 8.73
C LEU A 109 -9.82 14.28 9.83
N LEU A 110 -9.44 13.49 10.83
CA LEU A 110 -10.33 13.14 11.95
C LEU A 110 -10.71 14.36 12.83
N THR A 111 -9.89 15.41 12.83
CA THR A 111 -10.11 16.65 13.59
C THR A 111 -10.65 17.80 12.75
N THR A 112 -10.94 17.56 11.47
CA THR A 112 -11.37 18.59 10.51
C THR A 112 -12.88 18.53 10.29
N ASP A 113 -13.58 19.65 10.45
CA ASP A 113 -15.02 19.75 10.20
C ASP A 113 -15.35 19.93 8.72
N CYS A 114 -14.44 20.54 7.95
CA CYS A 114 -14.66 20.85 6.54
C CYS A 114 -13.35 20.77 5.75
N MET A 115 -13.43 20.28 4.51
CA MET A 115 -12.33 20.29 3.57
C MET A 115 -12.73 21.06 2.31
N ILE A 116 -11.89 22.01 1.91
CA ILE A 116 -12.08 22.80 0.69
C ILE A 116 -11.01 22.35 -0.31
N THR A 117 -11.45 21.93 -1.49
CA THR A 117 -10.55 21.47 -2.57
C THR A 117 -10.97 22.09 -3.89
N ASP A 118 -10.04 22.12 -4.85
CA ASP A 118 -10.36 22.49 -6.22
C ASP A 118 -11.26 21.44 -6.88
N ILE A 119 -12.18 21.89 -7.74
CA ILE A 119 -12.96 20.97 -8.58
C ILE A 119 -12.03 20.45 -9.68
N PRO A 120 -11.89 19.11 -9.86
CA PRO A 120 -11.06 18.57 -10.93
C PRO A 120 -11.51 19.11 -12.31
N GLU A 121 -10.61 19.79 -13.00
CA GLU A 121 -10.84 20.18 -14.39
C GLU A 121 -10.82 18.94 -15.28
N LYS A 122 -11.78 18.86 -16.23
CA LYS A 122 -11.71 17.82 -17.26
C LYS A 122 -10.49 18.10 -18.14
N GLU A 123 -9.58 17.16 -18.23
CA GLU A 123 -8.48 17.26 -19.18
C GLU A 123 -9.04 17.54 -20.57
N PRO A 124 -8.56 18.59 -21.28
CA PRO A 124 -8.97 18.85 -22.66
C PRO A 124 -8.65 17.61 -23.49
N ALA A 125 -9.64 17.14 -24.27
CA ALA A 125 -9.45 16.03 -25.18
C ALA A 125 -8.22 16.30 -26.06
N ALA A 126 -7.29 15.36 -26.14
CA ALA A 126 -6.12 15.48 -26.99
C ALA A 126 -6.59 15.82 -28.44
N PRO A 127 -5.97 16.81 -29.11
CA PRO A 127 -6.36 17.17 -30.45
C PRO A 127 -6.28 15.94 -31.37
N ALA A 128 -7.39 15.63 -32.05
CA ALA A 128 -7.43 14.56 -33.03
C ALA A 128 -6.33 14.80 -34.07
N GLY A 129 -5.37 13.89 -34.13
CA GLY A 129 -4.27 13.97 -35.09
C GLY A 129 -4.81 14.12 -36.51
N HIS A 130 -4.46 15.21 -37.19
CA HIS A 130 -4.72 15.37 -38.61
C HIS A 130 -3.97 14.25 -39.36
N GLY A 131 -4.74 13.28 -39.85
CA GLY A 131 -4.25 12.32 -40.83
C GLY A 131 -3.71 13.05 -42.05
N HIS A 132 -2.41 12.98 -42.27
CA HIS A 132 -1.83 13.38 -43.56
C HIS A 132 -2.22 12.33 -44.60
N ASP A 133 -3.23 12.66 -45.37
CA ASP A 133 -3.56 11.98 -46.63
C ASP A 133 -2.44 12.31 -47.64
N HIS A 134 -1.51 11.37 -47.83
CA HIS A 134 -0.57 11.41 -48.95
C HIS A 134 -1.28 10.78 -50.16
N GLY A 135 -1.98 11.62 -50.91
CA GLY A 135 -2.42 11.29 -52.26
C GLY A 135 -1.22 10.99 -53.15
N MET A 136 -1.16 9.78 -53.65
CA MET A 136 -0.29 9.39 -54.75
C MET A 136 -0.83 9.94 -56.06
N MET A 137 -0.01 10.65 -56.77
CA MET A 137 0.01 10.73 -58.23
C MET A 137 1.28 10.15 -58.77
#